data_1d0e6a2d631f82742b85495dbbfab550
#
_entry.id   1d0e6a2d631f82742b85495dbbfab550
#
_cell.length_a   1.000
_cell.length_b   1.000
_cell.length_c   1.000
_cell.angle_alpha   90.00
_cell.angle_beta   90.00
_cell.angle_gamma   90.00
#
_symmetry.space_group_name_H-M   'P 1'
#
loop_
_entity.id
_entity.type
_entity.pdbx_description
1 polymer ?
#
loop_
_entity_poly.entity_id
_entity_poly.type
_entity_poly.pdbx_seq_one_letter_code
_entity_poly.pdbx_strand_id
1 'polypeptide(L)'
;RLHLSSVGFGYHGRPALSDIGFEATGGELIALVGPNGAGKSSLLRLCAGLLEPGAGRVELDGAGMHGLPARQRARRVAYMPPDGSSAWPMPVRRIVALGRVPHLKPLRRLTAEDEAAIDTALERAGIAGLAERPFDQLSSGERARVLLARALATQADLILLDEPTAALDPRHQLGVMEILRAEANRGALVIVAAHALDLVARYADRALLMQDGRIMADAPPARSLSEPHIAEVFGVVAPGGITPTPLRL
;
A
#
# COMPACT_ATOMS: atom_id res chain seq x y z
N ARG A 1 5.46 -10.50 -10.16
CA ARG A 1 6.69 -9.70 -10.11
C ARG A 1 6.43 -8.30 -10.63
N LEU A 2 6.75 -7.29 -9.86
CA LEU A 2 6.75 -5.88 -10.25
C LEU A 2 8.18 -5.47 -10.62
N HIS A 3 8.36 -4.80 -11.75
CA HIS A 3 9.66 -4.32 -12.22
C HIS A 3 9.55 -2.88 -12.70
N LEU A 4 10.41 -2.02 -12.16
CA LEU A 4 10.59 -0.65 -12.60
C LEU A 4 12.00 -0.48 -13.16
N SER A 5 12.13 0.15 -14.34
CA SER A 5 13.41 0.42 -14.96
C SER A 5 13.50 1.89 -15.37
N SER A 6 14.43 2.61 -14.72
CA SER A 6 14.77 4.03 -14.95
C SER A 6 13.54 4.93 -15.08
N VAL A 7 12.57 4.76 -14.16
CA VAL A 7 11.30 5.49 -14.19
C VAL A 7 11.51 6.94 -13.77
N GLY A 8 11.12 7.86 -14.65
CA GLY A 8 11.03 9.29 -14.40
C GLY A 8 9.59 9.78 -14.53
N PHE A 9 9.19 10.71 -13.66
CA PHE A 9 7.85 11.32 -13.69
C PHE A 9 7.87 12.74 -13.13
N GLY A 10 7.00 13.61 -13.63
CA GLY A 10 6.85 14.98 -13.15
C GLY A 10 5.45 15.54 -13.32
N TYR A 11 5.10 16.51 -12.50
CA TYR A 11 3.86 17.29 -12.59
C TYR A 11 4.14 18.65 -13.18
N HIS A 12 3.45 19.01 -14.26
CA HIS A 12 3.56 20.36 -14.87
C HIS A 12 5.02 20.82 -15.09
N GLY A 13 5.87 19.93 -15.58
CA GLY A 13 7.28 20.21 -15.85
C GLY A 13 8.21 20.20 -14.62
N ARG A 14 7.68 19.95 -13.43
CA ARG A 14 8.49 19.76 -12.20
C ARG A 14 8.74 18.29 -11.98
N PRO A 15 10.00 17.83 -11.91
CA PRO A 15 10.30 16.42 -11.65
C PRO A 15 9.82 16.04 -10.23
N ALA A 16 9.15 14.89 -10.14
CA ALA A 16 8.69 14.29 -8.90
C ALA A 16 9.38 12.95 -8.62
N LEU A 17 9.82 12.26 -9.68
CA LEU A 17 10.60 11.02 -9.60
C LEU A 17 11.67 11.06 -10.69
N SER A 18 12.87 10.57 -10.36
CA SER A 18 14.03 10.54 -11.26
C SER A 18 14.77 9.22 -11.11
N ASP A 19 14.86 8.48 -12.21
CA ASP A 19 15.66 7.25 -12.32
C ASP A 19 15.31 6.19 -11.25
N ILE A 20 14.00 5.95 -11.04
CA ILE A 20 13.53 4.93 -10.12
C ILE A 20 13.65 3.55 -10.77
N GLY A 21 14.37 2.65 -10.12
CA GLY A 21 14.53 1.26 -10.54
C GLY A 21 14.53 0.32 -9.34
N PHE A 22 13.67 -0.69 -9.34
CA PHE A 22 13.68 -1.81 -8.41
C PHE A 22 12.83 -2.96 -8.93
N GLU A 23 13.04 -4.13 -8.35
CA GLU A 23 12.22 -5.32 -8.57
C GLU A 23 11.61 -5.79 -7.25
N ALA A 24 10.38 -6.35 -7.34
CA ALA A 24 9.69 -6.91 -6.19
C ALA A 24 8.85 -8.13 -6.60
N THR A 25 8.69 -9.07 -5.67
CA THR A 25 7.98 -10.33 -5.92
C THR A 25 6.86 -10.55 -4.91
N GLY A 26 5.94 -11.43 -5.23
CA GLY A 26 4.92 -11.86 -4.27
C GLY A 26 5.54 -12.45 -3.01
N GLY A 27 4.87 -12.25 -1.87
CA GLY A 27 5.35 -12.65 -0.55
C GLY A 27 6.18 -11.58 0.18
N GLU A 28 6.50 -10.46 -0.48
CA GLU A 28 7.24 -9.36 0.14
C GLU A 28 6.31 -8.27 0.68
N LEU A 29 6.63 -7.75 1.87
CA LEU A 29 6.13 -6.50 2.42
C LEU A 29 7.22 -5.44 2.32
N ILE A 30 7.06 -4.49 1.39
CA ILE A 30 8.02 -3.42 1.11
C ILE A 30 7.46 -2.10 1.67
N ALA A 31 8.28 -1.39 2.45
CA ALA A 31 7.93 -0.07 2.93
C ALA A 31 8.63 1.03 2.11
N LEU A 32 7.86 2.01 1.64
CA LEU A 32 8.38 3.27 1.10
C LEU A 32 8.51 4.27 2.25
N VAL A 33 9.72 4.71 2.51
CA VAL A 33 10.06 5.60 3.62
C VAL A 33 10.74 6.85 3.07
N GLY A 34 10.51 7.99 3.69
CA GLY A 34 11.12 9.25 3.28
C GLY A 34 10.28 10.45 3.74
N PRO A 35 10.82 11.66 3.68
CA PRO A 35 10.12 12.88 4.06
C PRO A 35 8.88 13.15 3.18
N ASN A 36 8.06 14.11 3.62
CA ASN A 36 6.97 14.61 2.79
C ASN A 36 7.54 15.22 1.50
N GLY A 37 6.91 14.92 0.37
CA GLY A 37 7.41 15.35 -0.94
C GLY A 37 8.49 14.44 -1.57
N ALA A 38 8.97 13.39 -0.91
CA ALA A 38 9.98 12.48 -1.46
C ALA A 38 9.51 11.66 -2.69
N GLY A 39 8.22 11.73 -3.07
CA GLY A 39 7.70 11.05 -4.24
C GLY A 39 6.98 9.72 -3.96
N LYS A 40 6.80 9.32 -2.69
CA LYS A 40 6.18 8.03 -2.29
C LYS A 40 4.82 7.78 -2.95
N SER A 41 3.88 8.74 -2.82
CA SER A 41 2.53 8.64 -3.41
C SER A 41 2.58 8.60 -4.94
N SER A 42 3.49 9.35 -5.57
CA SER A 42 3.68 9.33 -7.02
C SER A 42 4.17 7.97 -7.50
N LEU A 43 5.12 7.37 -6.78
CA LEU A 43 5.62 6.03 -7.06
C LEU A 43 4.52 4.97 -6.92
N LEU A 44 3.73 5.00 -5.85
CA LEU A 44 2.60 4.09 -5.68
C LEU A 44 1.57 4.23 -6.81
N ARG A 45 1.24 5.46 -7.22
CA ARG A 45 0.31 5.71 -8.33
C ARG A 45 0.85 5.22 -9.68
N LEU A 46 2.15 5.33 -9.93
CA LEU A 46 2.79 4.74 -11.11
C LEU A 46 2.74 3.22 -11.07
N CYS A 47 3.05 2.60 -9.93
CA CYS A 47 2.91 1.16 -9.73
C CYS A 47 1.45 0.68 -9.87
N ALA A 48 0.47 1.53 -9.55
CA ALA A 48 -0.95 1.25 -9.77
C ALA A 48 -1.41 1.46 -11.21
N GLY A 49 -0.57 2.05 -12.08
CA GLY A 49 -0.94 2.45 -13.42
C GLY A 49 -1.94 3.61 -13.47
N LEU A 50 -2.02 4.40 -12.41
CA LEU A 50 -2.85 5.61 -12.32
C LEU A 50 -2.14 6.84 -12.89
N LEU A 51 -0.81 6.79 -13.00
CA LEU A 51 0.04 7.79 -13.64
C LEU A 51 0.89 7.08 -14.69
N GLU A 52 1.15 7.76 -15.80
CA GLU A 52 2.03 7.28 -16.87
C GLU A 52 3.44 7.83 -16.66
N PRO A 53 4.50 6.99 -16.71
CA PRO A 53 5.86 7.46 -16.57
C PRO A 53 6.25 8.33 -17.77
N GLY A 54 6.97 9.43 -17.51
CA GLY A 54 7.54 10.26 -18.56
C GLY A 54 8.81 9.67 -19.17
N ALA A 55 9.48 8.76 -18.44
CA ALA A 55 10.63 7.99 -18.90
C ALA A 55 10.66 6.64 -18.20
N GLY A 56 11.34 5.66 -18.79
CA GLY A 56 11.43 4.31 -18.26
C GLY A 56 10.13 3.53 -18.41
N ARG A 57 9.97 2.46 -17.63
CA ARG A 57 8.78 1.60 -17.69
C ARG A 57 8.45 0.96 -16.35
N VAL A 58 7.16 0.69 -16.14
CA VAL A 58 6.61 -0.09 -15.03
C VAL A 58 5.96 -1.33 -15.61
N GLU A 59 6.38 -2.50 -15.16
CA GLU A 59 5.93 -3.81 -15.68
C GLU A 59 5.40 -4.67 -14.53
N LEU A 60 4.29 -5.36 -14.76
CA LEU A 60 3.73 -6.39 -13.88
C LEU A 60 3.73 -7.73 -14.62
N ASP A 61 4.54 -8.68 -14.15
CA ASP A 61 4.80 -9.98 -14.77
C ASP A 61 5.20 -9.86 -16.26
N GLY A 62 6.09 -8.91 -16.58
CA GLY A 62 6.60 -8.67 -17.92
C GLY A 62 5.65 -7.91 -18.84
N ALA A 63 4.43 -7.59 -18.38
CA ALA A 63 3.50 -6.75 -19.14
C ALA A 63 3.60 -5.29 -18.68
N GLY A 64 3.75 -4.36 -19.62
CA GLY A 64 3.75 -2.94 -19.32
C GLY A 64 2.44 -2.52 -18.63
N MET A 65 2.54 -1.86 -17.49
CA MET A 65 1.39 -1.50 -16.63
C MET A 65 0.31 -0.73 -17.40
N HIS A 66 0.69 0.19 -18.30
CA HIS A 66 -0.23 0.99 -19.10
C HIS A 66 -0.79 0.23 -20.31
N GLY A 67 -0.12 -0.84 -20.76
CA GLY A 67 -0.62 -1.72 -21.83
C GLY A 67 -1.73 -2.66 -21.36
N LEU A 68 -1.88 -2.85 -20.05
CA LEU A 68 -2.94 -3.69 -19.50
C LEU A 68 -4.30 -2.96 -19.59
N PRO A 69 -5.35 -3.63 -20.11
CA PRO A 69 -6.70 -3.10 -20.06
C PRO A 69 -7.09 -2.72 -18.61
N ALA A 70 -7.73 -1.56 -18.43
CA ALA A 70 -8.03 -1.01 -17.10
C ALA A 70 -8.69 -2.02 -16.14
N ARG A 71 -9.59 -2.85 -16.67
CA ARG A 71 -10.27 -3.89 -15.88
C ARG A 71 -9.33 -5.02 -15.45
N GLN A 72 -8.41 -5.44 -16.31
CA GLN A 72 -7.42 -6.46 -15.95
C GLN A 72 -6.46 -5.92 -14.90
N ARG A 73 -5.99 -4.69 -15.07
CA ARG A 73 -5.15 -4.00 -14.09
C ARG A 73 -5.85 -3.88 -12.75
N ALA A 74 -7.13 -3.43 -12.72
CA ALA A 74 -7.90 -3.27 -11.49
C ALA A 74 -8.20 -4.59 -10.75
N ARG A 75 -8.11 -5.74 -11.40
CA ARG A 75 -8.19 -7.06 -10.76
C ARG A 75 -6.87 -7.49 -10.13
N ARG A 76 -5.76 -7.01 -10.67
CA ARG A 76 -4.41 -7.42 -10.26
C ARG A 76 -3.76 -6.46 -9.29
N VAL A 77 -4.26 -5.21 -9.23
CA VAL A 77 -3.70 -4.14 -8.40
C VAL A 77 -4.79 -3.52 -7.55
N ALA A 78 -4.65 -3.62 -6.24
CA ALA A 78 -5.46 -2.88 -5.28
C ALA A 78 -4.67 -1.64 -4.81
N TYR A 79 -5.26 -0.46 -4.90
CA TYR A 79 -4.66 0.78 -4.43
C TYR A 79 -5.55 1.45 -3.38
N MET A 80 -4.96 1.75 -2.23
CA MET A 80 -5.57 2.52 -1.16
C MET A 80 -4.90 3.90 -1.08
N PRO A 81 -5.60 4.99 -1.44
CA PRO A 81 -5.08 6.36 -1.31
C PRO A 81 -5.04 6.79 0.16
N PRO A 82 -4.28 7.86 0.50
CA PRO A 82 -4.13 8.36 1.87
C PRO A 82 -5.45 8.90 2.43
N ASP A 83 -6.28 9.51 1.57
CA ASP A 83 -7.57 10.09 1.95
C ASP A 83 -8.71 9.16 1.56
N GLY A 84 -9.07 8.28 2.46
CA GLY A 84 -10.18 7.34 2.28
C GLY A 84 -11.50 7.82 2.90
N SER A 85 -11.90 9.07 2.70
CA SER A 85 -13.20 9.54 3.16
C SER A 85 -14.32 9.05 2.25
N SER A 86 -15.38 8.47 2.83
CA SER A 86 -16.67 8.29 2.16
C SER A 86 -17.64 9.31 2.73
N ALA A 87 -18.19 10.17 1.87
CA ALA A 87 -19.17 11.18 2.26
C ALA A 87 -20.60 10.60 2.45
N TRP A 88 -20.77 9.30 2.19
CA TRP A 88 -22.10 8.67 2.17
C TRP A 88 -22.28 7.74 3.36
N PRO A 89 -23.44 7.75 4.03
CA PRO A 89 -23.75 6.83 5.13
C PRO A 89 -24.08 5.43 4.59
N MET A 90 -23.09 4.78 3.97
CA MET A 90 -23.24 3.42 3.46
C MET A 90 -22.83 2.39 4.51
N PRO A 91 -23.50 1.22 4.58
CA PRO A 91 -23.03 0.10 5.37
C PRO A 91 -21.62 -0.33 4.97
N VAL A 92 -20.80 -0.70 5.95
CA VAL A 92 -19.43 -1.19 5.76
C VAL A 92 -19.36 -2.26 4.66
N ARG A 93 -20.24 -3.25 4.70
CA ARG A 93 -20.31 -4.32 3.69
C ARG A 93 -20.40 -3.77 2.27
N ARG A 94 -21.18 -2.71 2.06
CA ARG A 94 -21.32 -2.08 0.74
C ARG A 94 -20.02 -1.39 0.29
N ILE A 95 -19.29 -0.77 1.22
CA ILE A 95 -17.99 -0.15 0.90
C ILE A 95 -16.97 -1.23 0.52
N VAL A 96 -16.92 -2.32 1.28
CA VAL A 96 -16.03 -3.45 0.98
C VAL A 96 -16.38 -4.09 -0.36
N ALA A 97 -17.68 -4.19 -0.69
CA ALA A 97 -18.16 -4.70 -1.98
C ALA A 97 -17.67 -3.89 -3.18
N LEU A 98 -17.31 -2.61 -3.02
CA LEU A 98 -16.69 -1.82 -4.11
C LEU A 98 -15.36 -2.44 -4.58
N GLY A 99 -14.66 -3.19 -3.74
CA GLY A 99 -13.46 -3.96 -4.13
C GLY A 99 -13.75 -5.03 -5.19
N ARG A 100 -15.03 -5.46 -5.34
CA ARG A 100 -15.44 -6.45 -6.34
C ARG A 100 -15.81 -5.84 -7.69
N VAL A 101 -15.91 -4.52 -7.80
CA VAL A 101 -16.28 -3.83 -9.06
C VAL A 101 -15.47 -4.30 -10.29
N PRO A 102 -14.14 -4.52 -10.21
CA PRO A 102 -13.38 -5.02 -11.35
C PRO A 102 -13.80 -6.43 -11.82
N HIS A 103 -14.41 -7.22 -10.94
CA HIS A 103 -14.85 -8.59 -11.23
C HIS A 103 -16.27 -8.66 -11.82
N LEU A 104 -17.09 -7.67 -11.54
CA LEU A 104 -18.49 -7.65 -11.98
C LEU A 104 -18.61 -7.55 -13.51
N LYS A 105 -19.54 -8.29 -14.08
CA LYS A 105 -20.02 -8.07 -15.46
C LYS A 105 -20.98 -6.89 -15.47
N PRO A 106 -21.02 -6.09 -16.56
CA PRO A 106 -21.99 -4.98 -16.67
C PRO A 106 -23.41 -5.44 -16.34
N LEU A 107 -24.12 -4.64 -15.54
CA LEU A 107 -25.53 -4.86 -15.13
C LEU A 107 -25.79 -6.18 -14.36
N ARG A 108 -24.76 -6.87 -13.87
CA ARG A 108 -24.95 -8.05 -13.03
C ARG A 108 -24.80 -7.72 -11.55
N ARG A 109 -25.56 -8.48 -10.73
CA ARG A 109 -25.42 -8.46 -9.27
C ARG A 109 -24.18 -9.21 -8.82
N LEU A 110 -23.76 -9.02 -7.57
CA LEU A 110 -22.75 -9.83 -6.91
C LEU A 110 -23.08 -11.31 -7.02
N THR A 111 -22.07 -12.11 -7.31
CA THR A 111 -22.16 -13.57 -7.31
C THR A 111 -21.90 -14.12 -5.91
N ALA A 112 -22.17 -15.42 -5.68
CA ALA A 112 -21.80 -16.08 -4.42
C ALA A 112 -20.28 -16.01 -4.15
N GLU A 113 -19.46 -16.05 -5.20
CA GLU A 113 -18.00 -15.89 -5.10
C GLU A 113 -17.64 -14.48 -4.64
N ASP A 114 -18.32 -13.45 -5.16
CA ASP A 114 -18.10 -12.06 -4.75
C ASP A 114 -18.50 -11.86 -3.28
N GLU A 115 -19.64 -12.42 -2.85
CA GLU A 115 -20.07 -12.35 -1.46
C GLU A 115 -19.08 -13.04 -0.52
N ALA A 116 -18.58 -14.23 -0.89
CA ALA A 116 -17.56 -14.94 -0.12
C ALA A 116 -16.24 -14.14 -0.03
N ALA A 117 -15.83 -13.47 -1.11
CA ALA A 117 -14.66 -12.60 -1.11
C ALA A 117 -14.84 -11.39 -0.18
N ILE A 118 -16.04 -10.81 -0.12
CA ILE A 118 -16.38 -9.72 0.80
C ILE A 118 -16.31 -10.20 2.25
N ASP A 119 -16.92 -11.34 2.56
CA ASP A 119 -16.92 -11.91 3.91
C ASP A 119 -15.48 -12.21 4.37
N THR A 120 -14.70 -12.86 3.53
CA THR A 120 -13.27 -13.13 3.79
C THR A 120 -12.48 -11.83 4.06
N ALA A 121 -12.73 -10.78 3.30
CA ALA A 121 -12.05 -9.49 3.48
C ALA A 121 -12.45 -8.81 4.80
N LEU A 122 -13.73 -8.87 5.20
CA LEU A 122 -14.21 -8.37 6.48
C LEU A 122 -13.59 -9.12 7.66
N GLU A 123 -13.49 -10.45 7.56
CA GLU A 123 -12.83 -11.29 8.57
C GLU A 123 -11.34 -10.98 8.69
N ARG A 124 -10.60 -10.93 7.56
CA ARG A 124 -9.17 -10.62 7.55
C ARG A 124 -8.85 -9.25 8.14
N ALA A 125 -9.71 -8.27 7.88
CA ALA A 125 -9.57 -6.94 8.47
C ALA A 125 -10.06 -6.85 9.93
N GLY A 126 -10.63 -7.92 10.49
CA GLY A 126 -11.14 -7.98 11.86
C GLY A 126 -12.35 -7.05 12.10
N ILE A 127 -13.22 -6.89 11.10
CA ILE A 127 -14.38 -5.99 11.13
C ILE A 127 -15.69 -6.66 10.70
N ALA A 128 -15.77 -7.98 10.70
CA ALA A 128 -16.99 -8.72 10.34
C ALA A 128 -18.20 -8.27 11.17
N GLY A 129 -18.03 -8.01 12.46
CA GLY A 129 -19.09 -7.51 13.34
C GLY A 129 -19.59 -6.09 13.03
N LEU A 130 -18.90 -5.35 12.13
CA LEU A 130 -19.27 -3.99 11.73
C LEU A 130 -19.95 -3.94 10.35
N ALA A 131 -20.21 -5.08 9.70
CA ALA A 131 -20.62 -5.17 8.31
C ALA A 131 -21.86 -4.32 7.97
N GLU A 132 -22.85 -4.27 8.85
CA GLU A 132 -24.11 -3.52 8.66
C GLU A 132 -24.05 -2.10 9.24
N ARG A 133 -22.96 -1.73 9.93
CA ARG A 133 -22.84 -0.41 10.54
C ARG A 133 -22.56 0.67 9.49
N PRO A 134 -23.17 1.86 9.57
CA PRO A 134 -22.87 2.99 8.70
C PRO A 134 -21.41 3.44 8.86
N PHE A 135 -20.73 3.69 7.74
CA PHE A 135 -19.28 4.05 7.73
C PHE A 135 -18.98 5.36 8.47
N ASP A 136 -19.87 6.33 8.39
CA ASP A 136 -19.75 7.64 9.05
C ASP A 136 -19.79 7.56 10.58
N GLN A 137 -20.32 6.45 11.13
CA GLN A 137 -20.40 6.19 12.58
C GLN A 137 -19.16 5.43 13.12
N LEU A 138 -18.17 5.17 12.29
CA LEU A 138 -16.97 4.44 12.67
C LEU A 138 -15.88 5.39 13.23
N SER A 139 -15.06 4.87 14.13
CA SER A 139 -13.80 5.49 14.55
C SER A 139 -12.81 5.55 13.38
N SER A 140 -11.75 6.38 13.48
CA SER A 140 -10.69 6.46 12.47
C SER A 140 -10.03 5.11 12.20
N GLY A 141 -9.74 4.34 13.26
CA GLY A 141 -9.14 3.01 13.14
C GLY A 141 -10.07 1.98 12.48
N GLU A 142 -11.37 2.01 12.79
CA GLU A 142 -12.35 1.16 12.13
C GLU A 142 -12.50 1.53 10.64
N ARG A 143 -12.53 2.84 10.32
CA ARG A 143 -12.56 3.32 8.92
C ARG A 143 -11.34 2.85 8.13
N ALA A 144 -10.13 2.96 8.68
CA ALA A 144 -8.92 2.48 8.03
C ALA A 144 -9.01 0.98 7.71
N ARG A 145 -9.51 0.16 8.64
CA ARG A 145 -9.72 -1.28 8.42
C ARG A 145 -10.79 -1.56 7.37
N VAL A 146 -11.85 -0.77 7.26
CA VAL A 146 -12.86 -0.89 6.19
C VAL A 146 -12.24 -0.61 4.83
N LEU A 147 -11.42 0.43 4.71
CA LEU A 147 -10.74 0.74 3.45
C LEU A 147 -9.71 -0.33 3.07
N LEU A 148 -9.02 -0.88 4.07
CA LEU A 148 -8.14 -2.03 3.88
C LEU A 148 -8.94 -3.26 3.42
N ALA A 149 -10.07 -3.58 4.08
CA ALA A 149 -10.95 -4.69 3.65
C ALA A 149 -11.45 -4.50 2.21
N ARG A 150 -11.78 -3.27 1.80
CA ARG A 150 -12.13 -2.97 0.40
C ARG A 150 -10.99 -3.32 -0.56
N ALA A 151 -9.75 -2.99 -0.20
CA ALA A 151 -8.59 -3.35 -1.01
C ALA A 151 -8.40 -4.88 -1.05
N LEU A 152 -8.53 -5.57 0.09
CA LEU A 152 -8.42 -7.03 0.19
C LEU A 152 -9.52 -7.77 -0.59
N ALA A 153 -10.74 -7.22 -0.62
CA ALA A 153 -11.84 -7.81 -1.39
C ALA A 153 -11.57 -7.87 -2.89
N THR A 154 -10.64 -7.06 -3.41
CA THR A 154 -10.18 -7.14 -4.80
C THR A 154 -9.47 -8.46 -5.09
N GLN A 155 -8.88 -9.12 -4.08
CA GLN A 155 -8.05 -10.34 -4.23
C GLN A 155 -6.90 -10.12 -5.22
N ALA A 156 -6.28 -8.94 -5.18
CA ALA A 156 -5.21 -8.56 -6.08
C ALA A 156 -3.86 -9.16 -5.64
N ASP A 157 -3.00 -9.47 -6.64
CA ASP A 157 -1.62 -9.93 -6.40
C ASP A 157 -0.70 -8.82 -5.89
N LEU A 158 -1.02 -7.56 -6.23
CA LEU A 158 -0.28 -6.36 -5.83
C LEU A 158 -1.19 -5.44 -5.01
N ILE A 159 -0.81 -5.19 -3.76
CA ILE A 159 -1.53 -4.32 -2.82
C ILE A 159 -0.67 -3.11 -2.52
N LEU A 160 -1.15 -1.93 -2.88
CA LEU A 160 -0.46 -0.65 -2.75
C LEU A 160 -1.23 0.23 -1.76
N LEU A 161 -0.55 0.71 -0.71
CA LEU A 161 -1.20 1.50 0.33
C LEU A 161 -0.41 2.79 0.59
N ASP A 162 -1.11 3.89 0.49
CA ASP A 162 -0.54 5.21 0.70
C ASP A 162 -0.92 5.71 2.10
N GLU A 163 0.01 5.61 3.04
CA GLU A 163 -0.11 6.03 4.44
C GLU A 163 -1.33 5.44 5.20
N PRO A 164 -1.57 4.11 5.15
CA PRO A 164 -2.76 3.49 5.74
C PRO A 164 -2.83 3.61 7.26
N THR A 165 -1.75 4.01 7.90
CA THR A 165 -1.63 4.15 9.37
C THR A 165 -1.62 5.62 9.82
N ALA A 166 -1.72 6.59 8.89
CA ALA A 166 -1.76 8.00 9.24
C ALA A 166 -2.97 8.31 10.15
N ALA A 167 -2.77 9.15 11.14
CA ALA A 167 -3.80 9.56 12.11
C ALA A 167 -4.44 8.41 12.92
N LEU A 168 -3.81 7.24 12.99
CA LEU A 168 -4.21 6.13 13.85
C LEU A 168 -3.40 6.13 15.15
N ASP A 169 -4.04 5.71 16.24
CA ASP A 169 -3.31 5.41 17.48
C ASP A 169 -2.40 4.17 17.32
N PRO A 170 -1.39 3.98 18.19
CA PRO A 170 -0.41 2.90 18.07
C PRO A 170 -1.03 1.50 17.98
N ARG A 171 -2.12 1.24 18.70
CA ARG A 171 -2.79 -0.06 18.67
C ARG A 171 -3.39 -0.36 17.30
N HIS A 172 -4.03 0.62 16.69
CA HIS A 172 -4.63 0.48 15.36
C HIS A 172 -3.56 0.40 14.27
N GLN A 173 -2.46 1.17 14.41
CA GLN A 173 -1.32 1.08 13.49
C GLN A 173 -0.73 -0.35 13.48
N LEU A 174 -0.49 -0.94 14.65
CA LEU A 174 -0.02 -2.33 14.77
C LEU A 174 -0.96 -3.29 14.06
N GLY A 175 -2.28 -3.21 14.32
CA GLY A 175 -3.25 -4.09 13.72
C GLY A 175 -3.29 -3.99 12.18
N VAL A 176 -3.11 -2.79 11.61
CA VAL A 176 -3.00 -2.63 10.15
C VAL A 176 -1.75 -3.32 9.63
N MET A 177 -0.59 -3.11 10.25
CA MET A 177 0.67 -3.74 9.81
C MET A 177 0.65 -5.26 9.93
N GLU A 178 0.00 -5.81 10.96
CA GLU A 178 -0.21 -7.25 11.11
C GLU A 178 -1.04 -7.83 9.96
N ILE A 179 -2.11 -7.14 9.54
CA ILE A 179 -2.91 -7.53 8.39
C ILE A 179 -2.06 -7.51 7.12
N LEU A 180 -1.29 -6.44 6.87
CA LEU A 180 -0.43 -6.32 5.70
C LEU A 180 0.63 -7.43 5.66
N ARG A 181 1.25 -7.73 6.81
CA ARG A 181 2.21 -8.85 6.92
C ARG A 181 1.55 -10.19 6.60
N ALA A 182 0.33 -10.40 7.11
CA ALA A 182 -0.42 -11.61 6.83
C ALA A 182 -0.76 -11.75 5.34
N GLU A 183 -1.10 -10.66 4.63
CA GLU A 183 -1.34 -10.71 3.18
C GLU A 183 -0.06 -11.02 2.39
N ALA A 184 1.07 -10.44 2.76
CA ALA A 184 2.35 -10.80 2.14
C ALA A 184 2.68 -12.29 2.39
N ASN A 185 2.49 -12.82 3.60
CA ASN A 185 2.69 -14.23 3.91
C ASN A 185 1.75 -15.17 3.11
N ARG A 186 0.62 -14.65 2.59
CA ARG A 186 -0.27 -15.39 1.68
C ARG A 186 0.17 -15.33 0.21
N GLY A 187 1.25 -14.62 -0.09
CA GLY A 187 1.84 -14.53 -1.42
C GLY A 187 1.56 -13.22 -2.17
N ALA A 188 0.82 -12.29 -1.60
CA ALA A 188 0.66 -10.97 -2.21
C ALA A 188 1.97 -10.17 -2.15
N LEU A 189 2.22 -9.32 -3.15
CA LEU A 189 3.19 -8.25 -3.03
C LEU A 189 2.52 -7.05 -2.38
N VAL A 190 3.01 -6.64 -1.23
CA VAL A 190 2.48 -5.48 -0.50
C VAL A 190 3.51 -4.35 -0.50
N ILE A 191 3.13 -3.17 -0.99
CA ILE A 191 3.97 -1.96 -0.93
C ILE A 191 3.20 -0.88 -0.16
N VAL A 192 3.79 -0.41 0.94
CA VAL A 192 3.16 0.57 1.83
C VAL A 192 4.04 1.80 2.02
N ALA A 193 3.49 3.00 1.79
CA ALA A 193 4.13 4.23 2.24
C ALA A 193 3.87 4.39 3.74
N ALA A 194 4.94 4.56 4.51
CA ALA A 194 4.87 4.62 5.97
C ALA A 194 5.81 5.68 6.55
N HIS A 195 5.37 6.27 7.68
CA HIS A 195 6.16 7.23 8.46
C HIS A 195 6.68 6.63 9.77
N ALA A 196 6.00 5.62 10.34
CA ALA A 196 6.37 4.97 11.57
C ALA A 196 7.53 3.97 11.32
N LEU A 197 8.77 4.45 11.50
CA LEU A 197 9.97 3.70 11.17
C LEU A 197 10.17 2.44 12.03
N ASP A 198 9.68 2.46 13.27
CA ASP A 198 9.65 1.31 14.18
C ASP A 198 8.75 0.19 13.65
N LEU A 199 7.59 0.54 13.11
CA LEU A 199 6.70 -0.43 12.47
C LEU A 199 7.30 -0.99 11.17
N VAL A 200 7.95 -0.13 10.38
CA VAL A 200 8.68 -0.59 9.18
C VAL A 200 9.78 -1.58 9.58
N ALA A 201 10.59 -1.23 10.57
CA ALA A 201 11.67 -2.09 11.05
C ALA A 201 11.17 -3.46 11.54
N ARG A 202 9.96 -3.51 12.08
CA ARG A 202 9.37 -4.72 12.66
C ARG A 202 8.68 -5.62 11.64
N TYR A 203 8.00 -5.05 10.65
CA TYR A 203 7.10 -5.81 9.79
C TYR A 203 7.57 -5.94 8.35
N ALA A 204 8.35 -4.99 7.82
CA ALA A 204 8.75 -5.00 6.42
C ALA A 204 9.97 -5.91 6.17
N ASP A 205 9.97 -6.58 5.02
CA ASP A 205 11.12 -7.34 4.53
C ASP A 205 12.17 -6.41 3.94
N ARG A 206 11.71 -5.33 3.28
CA ARG A 206 12.55 -4.31 2.62
C ARG A 206 12.01 -2.91 2.89
N ALA A 207 12.92 -1.96 2.95
CA ALA A 207 12.59 -0.55 3.01
C ALA A 207 13.29 0.18 1.85
N LEU A 208 12.50 0.85 1.02
CA LEU A 208 12.99 1.78 0.01
C LEU A 208 13.00 3.16 0.64
N LEU A 209 14.20 3.66 0.96
CA LEU A 209 14.38 4.99 1.50
C LEU A 209 14.44 5.99 0.35
N MET A 210 13.52 6.95 0.34
CA MET A 210 13.35 7.91 -0.74
C MET A 210 13.66 9.34 -0.29
N GLN A 211 14.35 10.08 -1.14
CA GLN A 211 14.56 11.51 -1.01
C GLN A 211 14.56 12.18 -2.39
N ASP A 212 13.94 13.33 -2.52
CA ASP A 212 13.93 14.16 -3.74
C ASP A 212 13.61 13.38 -5.03
N GLY A 213 12.66 12.45 -4.93
CA GLY A 213 12.22 11.64 -6.07
C GLY A 213 13.19 10.53 -6.47
N ARG A 214 14.15 10.15 -5.62
CA ARG A 214 15.11 9.07 -5.85
C ARG A 214 15.06 8.03 -4.75
N ILE A 215 15.49 6.80 -5.04
CA ILE A 215 15.74 5.76 -4.03
C ILE A 215 17.19 5.92 -3.56
N MET A 216 17.36 6.26 -2.29
CA MET A 216 18.67 6.40 -1.65
C MET A 216 19.19 5.07 -1.13
N ALA A 217 18.29 4.21 -0.65
CA ALA A 217 18.61 2.85 -0.20
C ALA A 217 17.45 1.90 -0.49
N ASP A 218 17.80 0.67 -0.86
CA ASP A 218 16.89 -0.47 -1.09
C ASP A 218 17.52 -1.72 -0.46
N ALA A 219 17.10 -2.02 0.77
CA ALA A 219 17.67 -3.11 1.56
C ALA A 219 16.70 -3.52 2.69
N PRO A 220 16.99 -4.59 3.46
CA PRO A 220 16.29 -4.85 4.71
C PRO A 220 16.30 -3.62 5.63
N PRO A 221 15.22 -3.38 6.42
CA PRO A 221 15.05 -2.16 7.21
C PRO A 221 16.27 -1.77 8.07
N ALA A 222 16.94 -2.75 8.68
CA ALA A 222 18.13 -2.50 9.50
C ALA A 222 19.29 -1.81 8.73
N ARG A 223 19.35 -1.98 7.41
CA ARG A 223 20.35 -1.33 6.55
C ARG A 223 19.82 -0.02 5.97
N SER A 224 18.62 -0.03 5.41
CA SER A 224 18.03 1.17 4.81
C SER A 224 17.74 2.27 5.82
N LEU A 225 17.40 1.91 7.07
CA LEU A 225 17.13 2.83 8.18
C LEU A 225 18.30 2.94 9.15
N SER A 226 19.52 2.78 8.65
CA SER A 226 20.76 2.99 9.44
C SER A 226 20.90 4.46 9.84
N GLU A 227 21.62 4.72 10.93
CA GLU A 227 21.83 6.08 11.44
C GLU A 227 22.36 7.05 10.38
N PRO A 228 23.35 6.71 9.53
CA PRO A 228 23.79 7.60 8.44
C PRO A 228 22.70 7.95 7.46
N HIS A 229 21.90 6.97 7.02
CA HIS A 229 20.81 7.20 6.09
C HIS A 229 19.69 8.04 6.69
N ILE A 230 19.36 7.82 7.98
CA ILE A 230 18.36 8.63 8.68
C ILE A 230 18.86 10.07 8.83
N ALA A 231 20.12 10.25 9.21
CA ALA A 231 20.70 11.58 9.34
C ALA A 231 20.72 12.33 8.00
N GLU A 232 21.10 11.65 6.91
CA GLU A 232 21.13 12.22 5.57
C GLU A 232 19.74 12.62 5.08
N VAL A 233 18.75 11.71 5.18
CA VAL A 233 17.43 11.87 4.56
C VAL A 233 16.48 12.72 5.41
N PHE A 234 16.53 12.59 6.74
CA PHE A 234 15.62 13.30 7.65
C PHE A 234 16.25 14.47 8.40
N GLY A 235 17.58 14.64 8.32
CA GLY A 235 18.29 15.69 9.03
C GLY A 235 18.26 15.53 10.56
N VAL A 236 18.07 14.31 11.07
CA VAL A 236 17.98 14.00 12.50
C VAL A 236 19.00 12.94 12.89
N VAL A 237 19.54 13.05 14.11
CA VAL A 237 20.42 12.01 14.66
C VAL A 237 19.57 10.99 15.40
N ALA A 238 19.67 9.72 15.00
CA ALA A 238 19.04 8.60 15.68
C ALA A 238 20.13 7.62 16.17
N PRO A 239 20.72 7.83 17.38
CA PRO A 239 21.82 7.01 17.86
C PRO A 239 21.47 5.52 17.85
N GLY A 240 22.31 4.71 17.16
CA GLY A 240 22.07 3.28 16.97
C GLY A 240 21.14 2.90 15.84
N GLY A 241 20.59 3.87 15.08
CA GLY A 241 19.60 3.64 14.03
C GLY A 241 18.27 3.14 14.59
N ILE A 242 17.39 2.67 13.70
CA ILE A 242 16.12 2.03 14.10
C ILE A 242 16.32 0.52 14.00
N THR A 243 16.53 -0.11 15.14
CA THR A 243 16.64 -1.57 15.22
C THR A 243 15.27 -2.19 15.49
N PRO A 244 14.92 -3.28 14.79
CA PRO A 244 13.70 -4.04 15.10
C PRO A 244 13.84 -4.61 16.52
N THR A 245 12.95 -4.19 17.42
CA THR A 245 12.89 -4.80 18.77
C THR A 245 12.06 -6.08 18.65
N PRO A 246 12.63 -7.26 18.93
CA PRO A 246 11.85 -8.49 18.93
C PRO A 246 10.75 -8.39 20.00
N LEU A 247 9.52 -8.78 19.64
CA LEU A 247 8.47 -8.98 20.61
C LEU A 247 8.93 -10.08 21.59
N ARG A 248 9.05 -9.71 22.86
CA ARG A 248 8.94 -10.71 23.93
C ARG A 248 7.44 -11.01 24.06
N LEU A 249 7.04 -12.18 23.53
CA LEU A 249 5.76 -12.79 23.83
C LEU A 249 5.70 -13.20 25.30
#